data_011be4f45151d48da4f5157cca38f4bc
#
_entry.id   011be4f45151d48da4f5157cca38f4bc
#
_cell.length_a   1.000
_cell.length_b   1.000
_cell.length_c   1.000
_cell.angle_alpha   90.00
_cell.angle_beta   90.00
_cell.angle_gamma   90.00
#
_symmetry.space_group_name_H-M   'P 1'
#
loop_
_entity.id
_entity.type
_entity.pdbx_description
1 polymer ?
#
loop_
_entity_poly.entity_id
_entity_poly.type
_entity_poly.pdbx_seq_one_letter_code
_entity_poly.pdbx_strand_id
1 'polypeptide(L)'
;MRRFFLGLIFMLLAGPKVFAAGATGDLKLDVMGDLGAGAKNQAEVIAPDGKVVAKVTPGATVALPPGIYKLRLPLIGGAITKDDIAIEAGRTHTVLIPNAAVLSVSVKDKEGHDPGFTVTVDQTDAPHTRLATFLSGEKLLFAPSMVDVRVDAPPQGYDWHAVTLIPGQRKALTLDEVQRAELTIQPVLSKLAMDKTSRVIVYRAGTQSQVAVSDPAPEHRITLEPGNYDIFVENHSGKGRPYSTLNGIHLDPGAKVSREVPLD
;
A
#
# COMPACT_ATOMS: atom_id res chain seq x y z
N MET A 1 -24.78 -16.78 -78.53
CA MET A 1 -25.10 -15.58 -77.74
C MET A 1 -24.51 -15.77 -76.38
N ARG A 2 -23.36 -15.17 -76.09
CA ARG A 2 -22.70 -15.17 -74.73
C ARG A 2 -22.90 -13.78 -74.12
N ARG A 3 -23.64 -13.71 -72.99
CA ARG A 3 -23.82 -12.48 -72.18
C ARG A 3 -22.70 -12.44 -71.18
N PHE A 4 -21.84 -11.40 -71.27
CA PHE A 4 -20.88 -11.04 -70.28
C PHE A 4 -21.59 -10.22 -69.17
N PHE A 5 -21.57 -10.71 -67.93
CA PHE A 5 -21.93 -9.91 -66.71
C PHE A 5 -20.70 -9.21 -66.20
N LEU A 6 -20.68 -7.89 -66.32
CA LEU A 6 -19.66 -7.01 -65.76
C LEU A 6 -20.03 -6.73 -64.32
N GLY A 7 -19.38 -7.43 -63.38
CA GLY A 7 -19.56 -7.14 -61.93
C GLY A 7 -18.75 -5.91 -61.53
N LEU A 8 -19.45 -4.84 -61.14
CA LEU A 8 -18.87 -3.61 -60.63
C LEU A 8 -18.52 -3.81 -59.12
N ILE A 9 -17.22 -4.00 -58.81
CA ILE A 9 -16.74 -4.05 -57.42
C ILE A 9 -16.64 -2.62 -56.91
N PHE A 10 -17.57 -2.23 -56.03
CA PHE A 10 -17.44 -1.01 -55.26
C PHE A 10 -16.41 -1.23 -54.13
N MET A 11 -15.17 -0.80 -54.35
CA MET A 11 -14.17 -0.68 -53.31
C MET A 11 -14.53 0.57 -52.47
N LEU A 12 -15.15 0.37 -51.28
CA LEU A 12 -15.30 1.43 -50.28
C LEU A 12 -13.91 1.74 -49.78
N LEU A 13 -13.30 2.79 -50.29
CA LEU A 13 -12.12 3.43 -49.70
C LEU A 13 -12.59 4.12 -48.40
N ALA A 14 -12.40 3.45 -47.25
CA ALA A 14 -12.47 4.11 -45.97
C ALA A 14 -11.29 5.09 -45.87
N GLY A 15 -11.53 6.33 -46.26
CA GLY A 15 -10.55 7.40 -46.08
C GLY A 15 -10.20 7.58 -44.59
N PRO A 16 -8.99 8.05 -44.29
CA PRO A 16 -8.60 8.34 -42.88
C PRO A 16 -9.59 9.34 -42.30
N LYS A 17 -10.29 8.94 -41.22
CA LYS A 17 -11.13 9.84 -40.46
C LYS A 17 -10.22 10.91 -39.84
N VAL A 18 -10.25 12.13 -40.39
CA VAL A 18 -9.60 13.29 -39.77
C VAL A 18 -10.45 13.66 -38.55
N PHE A 19 -9.97 13.33 -37.37
CA PHE A 19 -10.61 13.76 -36.15
C PHE A 19 -10.33 15.24 -35.89
N ALA A 20 -11.36 15.98 -35.51
CA ALA A 20 -11.24 17.39 -35.15
C ALA A 20 -10.25 17.53 -33.98
N ALA A 21 -9.29 18.45 -34.11
CA ALA A 21 -8.32 18.74 -33.04
C ALA A 21 -9.09 19.26 -31.80
N GLY A 22 -9.02 18.51 -30.70
CA GLY A 22 -9.64 18.89 -29.42
C GLY A 22 -10.76 17.98 -28.91
N ALA A 23 -11.32 17.09 -29.74
CA ALA A 23 -12.32 16.12 -29.27
C ALA A 23 -11.61 14.93 -28.59
N THR A 24 -12.00 14.61 -27.37
CA THR A 24 -11.51 13.41 -26.63
C THR A 24 -12.64 12.41 -26.45
N GLY A 25 -12.28 11.15 -26.25
CA GLY A 25 -13.13 10.11 -25.69
C GLY A 25 -12.54 9.63 -24.37
N ASP A 26 -13.31 8.90 -23.62
CA ASP A 26 -12.92 8.42 -22.29
C ASP A 26 -12.58 6.93 -22.32
N LEU A 27 -11.49 6.55 -21.65
CA LEU A 27 -11.17 5.16 -21.33
C LEU A 27 -11.42 4.95 -19.83
N LYS A 28 -12.34 4.07 -19.48
CA LYS A 28 -12.58 3.63 -18.09
C LYS A 28 -11.96 2.25 -17.91
N LEU A 29 -11.11 2.14 -16.86
CA LEU A 29 -10.53 0.85 -16.50
C LEU A 29 -11.38 0.17 -15.42
N ASP A 30 -12.02 -0.92 -15.76
CA ASP A 30 -12.78 -1.76 -14.84
C ASP A 30 -12.01 -3.06 -14.57
N VAL A 31 -11.54 -3.22 -13.36
CA VAL A 31 -10.85 -4.43 -12.89
C VAL A 31 -11.74 -5.12 -11.88
N MET A 32 -12.40 -6.21 -12.32
CA MET A 32 -13.28 -7.01 -11.46
C MET A 32 -14.42 -6.19 -10.81
N GLY A 33 -14.90 -5.13 -11.44
CA GLY A 33 -15.88 -4.22 -10.87
C GLY A 33 -15.35 -3.50 -9.62
N ASP A 34 -16.18 -3.41 -8.61
CA ASP A 34 -15.83 -2.73 -7.35
C ASP A 34 -14.71 -3.41 -6.55
N LEU A 35 -14.46 -4.70 -6.81
CA LEU A 35 -13.41 -5.45 -6.09
C LEU A 35 -12.02 -4.88 -6.34
N GLY A 36 -11.72 -4.52 -7.60
CA GLY A 36 -10.45 -3.91 -7.99
C GLY A 36 -10.37 -2.40 -7.76
N ALA A 37 -11.50 -1.73 -7.52
CA ALA A 37 -11.52 -0.29 -7.30
C ALA A 37 -10.64 0.10 -6.09
N GLY A 38 -9.84 1.16 -6.28
CA GLY A 38 -8.91 1.65 -5.26
C GLY A 38 -7.63 0.80 -5.10
N ALA A 39 -7.38 -0.20 -5.96
CA ALA A 39 -6.09 -0.87 -6.01
C ALA A 39 -5.01 0.12 -6.48
N LYS A 40 -3.79 0.00 -5.92
CA LYS A 40 -2.67 0.93 -6.21
C LYS A 40 -1.97 0.68 -7.54
N ASN A 41 -2.21 -0.46 -8.18
CA ASN A 41 -1.65 -0.74 -9.50
C ASN A 41 -2.15 0.30 -10.51
N GLN A 42 -1.28 0.73 -11.41
CA GLN A 42 -1.63 1.65 -12.49
C GLN A 42 -1.44 0.96 -13.85
N ALA A 43 -2.47 1.01 -14.68
CA ALA A 43 -2.36 0.57 -16.06
C ALA A 43 -1.73 1.68 -16.92
N GLU A 44 -0.92 1.27 -17.89
CA GLU A 44 -0.31 2.12 -18.89
C GLU A 44 -1.13 2.08 -20.16
N VAL A 45 -1.51 3.25 -20.68
CA VAL A 45 -2.14 3.39 -22.01
C VAL A 45 -1.05 3.73 -23.00
N ILE A 46 -0.90 2.87 -24.01
CA ILE A 46 0.18 2.91 -24.96
C ILE A 46 -0.38 3.25 -26.35
N ALA A 47 0.15 4.30 -26.95
CA ALA A 47 -0.20 4.68 -28.31
C ALA A 47 0.41 3.72 -29.36
N PRO A 48 -0.04 3.75 -30.63
CA PRO A 48 0.48 2.87 -31.70
C PRO A 48 1.99 3.01 -31.95
N ASP A 49 2.58 4.15 -31.60
CA ASP A 49 4.02 4.40 -31.70
C ASP A 49 4.83 3.79 -30.52
N GLY A 50 4.17 3.07 -29.62
CA GLY A 50 4.77 2.43 -28.45
C GLY A 50 4.97 3.34 -27.21
N LYS A 51 4.59 4.61 -27.29
CA LYS A 51 4.74 5.55 -26.16
C LYS A 51 3.59 5.41 -25.16
N VAL A 52 3.91 5.48 -23.87
CA VAL A 52 2.91 5.60 -22.81
C VAL A 52 2.36 7.03 -22.83
N VAL A 53 1.08 7.17 -23.15
CA VAL A 53 0.41 8.47 -23.25
C VAL A 53 -0.44 8.82 -22.03
N ALA A 54 -0.80 7.82 -21.23
CA ALA A 54 -1.53 8.03 -19.99
C ALA A 54 -1.31 6.85 -19.02
N LYS A 55 -1.64 7.09 -17.74
CA LYS A 55 -1.76 6.06 -16.72
C LYS A 55 -3.15 6.15 -16.09
N VAL A 56 -3.74 5.01 -15.80
CA VAL A 56 -5.09 4.93 -15.23
C VAL A 56 -5.12 3.88 -14.11
N THR A 57 -5.72 4.24 -12.98
CA THR A 57 -5.94 3.31 -11.85
C THR A 57 -7.26 2.55 -12.03
N PRO A 58 -7.39 1.33 -11.47
CA PRO A 58 -8.64 0.59 -11.48
C PRO A 58 -9.81 1.42 -10.90
N GLY A 59 -10.91 1.44 -11.63
CA GLY A 59 -12.10 2.24 -11.32
C GLY A 59 -12.08 3.67 -11.84
N ALA A 60 -10.91 4.18 -12.28
CA ALA A 60 -10.79 5.55 -12.81
C ALA A 60 -11.03 5.62 -14.32
N THR A 61 -11.20 6.86 -14.79
CA THR A 61 -11.38 7.22 -16.19
C THR A 61 -10.27 8.18 -16.62
N VAL A 62 -9.80 8.05 -17.86
CA VAL A 62 -8.84 8.96 -18.48
C VAL A 62 -9.31 9.41 -19.85
N ALA A 63 -9.22 10.70 -20.14
CA ALA A 63 -9.55 11.27 -21.44
C ALA A 63 -8.36 11.08 -22.40
N LEU A 64 -8.67 10.60 -23.62
CA LEU A 64 -7.69 10.33 -24.67
C LEU A 64 -8.15 10.87 -26.00
N PRO A 65 -7.25 11.31 -26.90
CA PRO A 65 -7.60 11.57 -28.29
C PRO A 65 -8.21 10.32 -28.94
N PRO A 66 -9.13 10.48 -29.92
CA PRO A 66 -9.65 9.35 -30.67
C PRO A 66 -8.51 8.58 -31.36
N GLY A 67 -8.55 7.26 -31.26
CA GLY A 67 -7.47 6.42 -31.80
C GLY A 67 -7.56 4.98 -31.31
N ILE A 68 -6.58 4.19 -31.71
CA ILE A 68 -6.43 2.79 -31.25
C ILE A 68 -5.27 2.76 -30.25
N TYR A 69 -5.49 2.13 -29.12
CA TYR A 69 -4.53 2.08 -28.03
C TYR A 69 -4.34 0.64 -27.55
N LYS A 70 -3.23 0.43 -26.85
CA LYS A 70 -2.93 -0.77 -26.09
C LYS A 70 -2.92 -0.41 -24.61
N LEU A 71 -3.49 -1.27 -23.77
CA LEU A 71 -3.45 -1.11 -22.32
C LEU A 71 -2.59 -2.24 -21.72
N ARG A 72 -1.65 -1.87 -20.87
CA ARG A 72 -0.85 -2.80 -20.07
C ARG A 72 -1.11 -2.54 -18.61
N LEU A 73 -1.68 -3.50 -17.90
CA LEU A 73 -1.86 -3.47 -16.44
C LEU A 73 -0.78 -4.34 -15.80
N PRO A 74 0.23 -3.74 -15.15
CA PRO A 74 1.18 -4.49 -14.34
C PRO A 74 0.46 -5.08 -13.13
N LEU A 75 0.59 -6.37 -12.95
CA LEU A 75 0.19 -7.10 -11.76
C LEU A 75 1.44 -7.51 -11.00
N ILE A 76 1.30 -7.75 -9.70
CA ILE A 76 2.36 -8.37 -8.94
C ILE A 76 2.44 -9.84 -9.39
N GLY A 77 3.64 -10.26 -9.82
CA GLY A 77 3.85 -11.57 -10.43
C GLY A 77 3.47 -11.70 -11.91
N GLY A 78 3.14 -10.57 -12.60
CA GLY A 78 2.81 -10.64 -14.02
C GLY A 78 2.29 -9.34 -14.61
N ALA A 79 1.63 -9.44 -15.77
CA ALA A 79 0.94 -8.32 -16.40
C ALA A 79 -0.22 -8.82 -17.26
N ILE A 80 -1.25 -8.00 -17.43
CA ILE A 80 -2.33 -8.21 -18.39
C ILE A 80 -2.22 -7.13 -19.46
N THR A 81 -2.32 -7.57 -20.73
CA THR A 81 -2.31 -6.68 -21.86
C THR A 81 -3.63 -6.81 -22.62
N LYS A 82 -4.18 -5.69 -23.07
CA LYS A 82 -5.32 -5.59 -23.98
C LYS A 82 -4.90 -4.74 -25.17
N ASP A 83 -5.01 -5.30 -26.36
CA ASP A 83 -4.69 -4.63 -27.60
C ASP A 83 -5.98 -4.09 -28.26
N ASP A 84 -5.83 -3.25 -29.27
CA ASP A 84 -6.89 -2.76 -30.17
C ASP A 84 -8.05 -2.03 -29.46
N ILE A 85 -7.74 -1.25 -28.44
CA ILE A 85 -8.74 -0.45 -27.72
C ILE A 85 -9.07 0.80 -28.54
N ALA A 86 -10.24 0.81 -29.17
CA ALA A 86 -10.70 1.95 -29.97
C ALA A 86 -11.36 3.01 -29.09
N ILE A 87 -10.80 4.21 -29.06
CA ILE A 87 -11.37 5.38 -28.39
C ILE A 87 -12.03 6.26 -29.44
N GLU A 88 -13.32 6.56 -29.27
CA GLU A 88 -14.12 7.43 -30.11
C GLU A 88 -14.42 8.75 -29.39
N ALA A 89 -14.44 9.85 -30.12
CA ALA A 89 -14.76 11.17 -29.57
C ALA A 89 -16.13 11.19 -28.88
N GLY A 90 -16.19 11.74 -27.69
CA GLY A 90 -17.42 11.91 -26.91
C GLY A 90 -18.01 10.61 -26.35
N ARG A 91 -17.30 9.49 -26.43
CA ARG A 91 -17.75 8.20 -25.90
C ARG A 91 -16.82 7.68 -24.80
N THR A 92 -17.40 6.95 -23.86
CA THR A 92 -16.65 6.20 -22.85
C THR A 92 -16.51 4.75 -23.30
N HIS A 93 -15.25 4.28 -23.44
CA HIS A 93 -14.93 2.89 -23.66
C HIS A 93 -14.48 2.23 -22.35
N THR A 94 -15.19 1.20 -21.90
CA THR A 94 -14.83 0.47 -20.67
C THR A 94 -14.00 -0.77 -21.01
N VAL A 95 -12.78 -0.82 -20.46
CA VAL A 95 -11.89 -1.99 -20.56
C VAL A 95 -12.07 -2.86 -19.34
N LEU A 96 -12.60 -4.08 -19.55
CA LEU A 96 -12.82 -5.06 -18.48
C LEU A 96 -11.60 -5.97 -18.32
N ILE A 97 -11.13 -6.11 -17.07
CA ILE A 97 -10.06 -7.03 -16.67
C ILE A 97 -10.59 -7.99 -15.60
N PRO A 98 -11.14 -9.15 -16.01
CA PRO A 98 -11.77 -10.09 -15.07
C PRO A 98 -10.79 -11.04 -14.38
N ASN A 99 -9.58 -11.22 -14.93
CA ASN A 99 -8.67 -12.31 -14.55
C ASN A 99 -7.56 -11.91 -13.54
N ALA A 100 -7.59 -10.71 -12.99
CA ALA A 100 -6.72 -10.35 -11.89
C ALA A 100 -7.23 -10.98 -10.57
N ALA A 101 -6.36 -11.10 -9.58
CA ALA A 101 -6.74 -11.38 -8.21
C ALA A 101 -6.50 -10.14 -7.34
N VAL A 102 -7.34 -9.86 -6.38
CA VAL A 102 -7.16 -8.77 -5.42
C VAL A 102 -6.74 -9.36 -4.09
N LEU A 103 -5.61 -8.89 -3.54
CA LEU A 103 -5.22 -9.13 -2.16
C LEU A 103 -5.42 -7.85 -1.35
N SER A 104 -6.09 -7.97 -0.22
CA SER A 104 -6.18 -6.93 0.79
C SER A 104 -5.91 -7.55 2.16
N VAL A 105 -5.12 -6.85 2.96
CA VAL A 105 -4.84 -7.23 4.35
C VAL A 105 -5.31 -6.09 5.23
N SER A 106 -6.11 -6.40 6.24
CA SER A 106 -6.59 -5.44 7.22
C SER A 106 -6.14 -5.89 8.59
N VAL A 107 -5.54 -4.99 9.34
CA VAL A 107 -5.17 -5.21 10.73
C VAL A 107 -5.98 -4.23 11.57
N LYS A 108 -6.62 -4.69 12.61
CA LYS A 108 -7.42 -3.83 13.47
C LYS A 108 -6.85 -3.80 14.87
N ASP A 109 -6.73 -2.59 15.43
CA ASP A 109 -6.53 -2.40 16.85
C ASP A 109 -7.85 -2.58 17.62
N LYS A 110 -7.82 -2.40 18.94
CA LYS A 110 -9.02 -2.50 19.80
C LYS A 110 -10.09 -1.47 19.44
N GLU A 111 -9.71 -0.35 18.91
CA GLU A 111 -10.57 0.74 18.48
C GLU A 111 -11.13 0.51 17.06
N GLY A 112 -10.67 -0.55 16.37
CA GLY A 112 -11.10 -0.91 15.02
C GLY A 112 -10.38 -0.13 13.92
N HIS A 113 -9.33 0.63 14.21
CA HIS A 113 -8.51 1.33 13.24
C HIS A 113 -7.42 0.41 12.68
N ASP A 114 -7.04 0.63 11.42
CA ASP A 114 -5.88 -0.05 10.82
C ASP A 114 -4.65 0.85 10.98
N PRO A 115 -3.66 0.44 11.79
CA PRO A 115 -2.47 1.27 12.06
C PRO A 115 -1.47 1.30 10.91
N GLY A 116 -1.69 0.58 9.81
CA GLY A 116 -0.81 0.58 8.65
C GLY A 116 0.46 -0.25 8.87
N PHE A 117 0.34 -1.50 9.28
CA PHE A 117 1.50 -2.40 9.43
C PHE A 117 2.05 -2.83 8.08
N THR A 118 3.36 -3.08 8.04
CA THR A 118 4.02 -3.61 6.85
C THR A 118 3.51 -5.02 6.54
N VAL A 119 3.02 -5.20 5.32
CA VAL A 119 2.63 -6.48 4.74
C VAL A 119 3.66 -6.89 3.72
N THR A 120 4.19 -8.09 3.85
CA THR A 120 5.13 -8.71 2.93
C THR A 120 4.45 -9.88 2.25
N VAL A 121 4.60 -9.99 0.94
CA VAL A 121 4.10 -11.11 0.13
C VAL A 121 5.25 -11.75 -0.58
N ASP A 122 5.45 -13.02 -0.32
CA ASP A 122 6.49 -13.84 -0.92
C ASP A 122 5.85 -14.96 -1.77
N GLN A 123 6.57 -15.44 -2.77
CA GLN A 123 6.16 -16.62 -3.54
C GLN A 123 6.29 -17.86 -2.64
N THR A 124 5.24 -18.71 -2.64
CA THR A 124 5.23 -19.92 -1.79
C THR A 124 6.28 -20.94 -2.23
N ASP A 125 6.54 -21.03 -3.54
CA ASP A 125 7.53 -21.96 -4.09
C ASP A 125 8.97 -21.46 -3.88
N ALA A 126 9.88 -22.38 -3.65
CA ALA A 126 11.31 -22.07 -3.49
C ALA A 126 11.97 -21.68 -4.84
N PRO A 127 12.88 -20.67 -4.84
CA PRO A 127 13.29 -19.85 -3.72
C PRO A 127 12.21 -18.81 -3.38
N HIS A 128 11.89 -18.66 -2.11
CA HIS A 128 10.92 -17.66 -1.63
C HIS A 128 11.31 -16.27 -2.10
N THR A 129 10.74 -15.85 -3.21
CA THR A 129 11.04 -14.54 -3.81
C THR A 129 10.01 -13.54 -3.33
N ARG A 130 10.48 -12.41 -2.82
CA ARG A 130 9.60 -11.30 -2.45
C ARG A 130 8.90 -10.74 -3.67
N LEU A 131 7.58 -10.78 -3.66
CA LEU A 131 6.74 -10.27 -4.73
C LEU A 131 6.31 -8.83 -4.46
N ALA A 132 5.96 -8.51 -3.21
CA ALA A 132 5.48 -7.18 -2.83
C ALA A 132 5.70 -6.86 -1.35
N THR A 133 5.73 -5.55 -1.06
CA THR A 133 5.62 -4.99 0.28
C THR A 133 4.67 -3.80 0.21
N PHE A 134 3.69 -3.73 1.11
CA PHE A 134 2.68 -2.68 1.17
C PHE A 134 2.17 -2.51 2.61
N LEU A 135 1.30 -1.54 2.87
CA LEU A 135 0.73 -1.32 4.19
C LEU A 135 -0.63 -2.01 4.32
N SER A 136 -0.95 -2.51 5.51
CA SER A 136 -2.31 -2.95 5.81
C SER A 136 -3.31 -1.83 5.51
N GLY A 137 -4.54 -2.19 5.16
CA GLY A 137 -5.53 -1.25 4.62
C GLY A 137 -5.42 -1.01 3.11
N GLU A 138 -4.31 -1.33 2.47
CA GLU A 138 -4.13 -1.19 1.03
C GLU A 138 -4.63 -2.41 0.26
N LYS A 139 -4.93 -2.19 -1.04
CA LYS A 139 -5.30 -3.25 -1.98
C LYS A 139 -4.31 -3.29 -3.13
N LEU A 140 -3.89 -4.49 -3.49
CA LEU A 140 -3.03 -4.71 -4.65
C LEU A 140 -3.60 -5.79 -5.58
N LEU A 141 -3.29 -5.64 -6.86
CA LEU A 141 -3.64 -6.60 -7.90
C LEU A 141 -2.46 -7.56 -8.15
N PHE A 142 -2.77 -8.83 -8.14
CA PHE A 142 -1.83 -9.92 -8.38
C PHE A 142 -2.20 -10.71 -9.62
N ALA A 143 -1.22 -11.30 -10.26
CA ALA A 143 -1.45 -12.45 -11.10
C ALA A 143 -1.95 -13.62 -10.24
N PRO A 144 -2.89 -14.44 -10.73
CA PRO A 144 -3.33 -15.63 -10.01
C PRO A 144 -2.15 -16.52 -9.65
N SER A 145 -1.99 -16.83 -8.36
CA SER A 145 -0.83 -17.57 -7.83
C SER A 145 -1.10 -18.05 -6.41
N MET A 146 -0.16 -18.78 -5.86
CA MET A 146 -0.11 -19.14 -4.43
C MET A 146 1.02 -18.34 -3.78
N VAL A 147 0.73 -17.68 -2.66
CA VAL A 147 1.65 -16.77 -1.99
C VAL A 147 1.66 -17.00 -0.48
N ASP A 148 2.77 -16.65 0.14
CA ASP A 148 2.87 -16.51 1.59
C ASP A 148 2.75 -15.03 1.95
N VAL A 149 1.92 -14.73 2.93
CA VAL A 149 1.66 -13.35 3.36
C VAL A 149 2.07 -13.20 4.81
N ARG A 150 2.92 -12.23 5.09
CA ARG A 150 3.35 -11.88 6.43
C ARG A 150 2.97 -10.45 6.76
N VAL A 151 2.48 -10.24 7.97
CA VAL A 151 2.24 -8.91 8.55
C VAL A 151 3.16 -8.71 9.72
N ASP A 152 3.95 -7.63 9.69
CA ASP A 152 4.84 -7.26 10.79
C ASP A 152 4.05 -6.53 11.89
N ALA A 153 3.02 -7.20 12.41
CA ALA A 153 2.22 -6.71 13.53
C ALA A 153 2.66 -7.38 14.83
N PRO A 154 2.70 -6.63 15.95
CA PRO A 154 3.10 -7.20 17.23
C PRO A 154 2.13 -8.27 17.73
N PRO A 155 2.61 -9.17 18.61
CA PRO A 155 3.94 -9.18 19.24
C PRO A 155 5.06 -9.83 18.43
N GLN A 156 4.73 -10.62 17.39
CA GLN A 156 5.74 -11.47 16.71
C GLN A 156 5.62 -11.50 15.20
N GLY A 157 4.68 -10.71 14.63
CA GLY A 157 4.26 -10.88 13.25
C GLY A 157 3.25 -12.03 13.10
N TYR A 158 2.56 -12.05 11.96
CA TYR A 158 1.57 -13.06 11.62
C TYR A 158 1.79 -13.53 10.19
N ASP A 159 1.76 -14.84 9.98
CA ASP A 159 2.01 -15.46 8.70
C ASP A 159 0.77 -16.25 8.24
N TRP A 160 0.40 -16.08 6.96
CA TRP A 160 -0.53 -16.95 6.26
C TRP A 160 0.24 -17.65 5.15
N HIS A 161 0.30 -18.98 5.21
CA HIS A 161 0.99 -19.80 4.21
C HIS A 161 0.03 -20.28 3.14
N ALA A 162 0.56 -20.46 1.93
CA ALA A 162 -0.16 -21.04 0.79
C ALA A 162 -1.50 -20.37 0.49
N VAL A 163 -1.54 -19.04 0.58
CA VAL A 163 -2.74 -18.24 0.25
C VAL A 163 -2.97 -18.30 -1.25
N THR A 164 -4.08 -18.92 -1.66
CA THR A 164 -4.43 -19.02 -3.08
C THR A 164 -5.12 -17.73 -3.55
N LEU A 165 -4.54 -17.08 -4.57
CA LEU A 165 -5.09 -15.93 -5.26
C LEU A 165 -5.79 -16.39 -6.54
N ILE A 166 -7.12 -16.39 -6.51
CA ILE A 166 -7.98 -16.92 -7.58
C ILE A 166 -8.35 -15.80 -8.58
N PRO A 167 -8.32 -16.08 -9.90
CA PRO A 167 -8.75 -15.12 -10.92
C PRO A 167 -10.16 -14.61 -10.64
N GLY A 168 -10.37 -13.31 -10.75
CA GLY A 168 -11.68 -12.70 -10.58
C GLY A 168 -12.17 -12.64 -9.13
N GLN A 169 -11.34 -12.94 -8.13
CA GLN A 169 -11.71 -12.94 -6.73
C GLN A 169 -10.86 -12.01 -5.89
N ARG A 170 -11.46 -11.53 -4.80
CA ARG A 170 -10.78 -10.83 -3.73
C ARG A 170 -10.44 -11.80 -2.60
N LYS A 171 -9.17 -11.87 -2.25
CA LYS A 171 -8.73 -12.49 -1.00
C LYS A 171 -8.55 -11.40 0.05
N ALA A 172 -9.40 -11.41 1.06
CA ALA A 172 -9.27 -10.55 2.23
C ALA A 172 -8.69 -11.37 3.38
N LEU A 173 -7.61 -10.86 3.97
CA LEU A 173 -7.04 -11.39 5.19
C LEU A 173 -7.27 -10.35 6.28
N THR A 174 -7.78 -10.77 7.43
CA THR A 174 -8.06 -9.87 8.55
C THR A 174 -7.36 -10.38 9.79
N LEU A 175 -6.72 -9.48 10.49
CA LEU A 175 -6.14 -9.68 11.80
C LEU A 175 -6.85 -8.73 12.75
N ASP A 176 -7.63 -9.26 13.67
CA ASP A 176 -8.37 -8.48 14.65
C ASP A 176 -7.59 -8.42 15.98
N GLU A 177 -7.74 -7.29 16.69
CA GLU A 177 -7.27 -7.09 18.06
C GLU A 177 -5.75 -7.04 18.28
N VAL A 178 -5.03 -6.33 17.41
CA VAL A 178 -3.65 -5.95 17.75
C VAL A 178 -3.68 -4.90 18.86
N GLN A 179 -3.21 -5.30 20.04
CA GLN A 179 -3.23 -4.43 21.22
C GLN A 179 -1.90 -3.68 21.34
N ARG A 180 -1.93 -2.36 21.16
CA ARG A 180 -0.78 -1.51 21.50
C ARG A 180 -0.58 -1.43 23.00
N ALA A 181 0.66 -1.26 23.42
CA ALA A 181 1.01 -0.99 24.79
C ALA A 181 1.16 0.52 25.04
N GLU A 182 0.85 0.98 26.22
CA GLU A 182 1.09 2.35 26.67
C GLU A 182 2.29 2.39 27.61
N LEU A 183 3.28 3.21 27.29
CA LEU A 183 4.45 3.45 28.12
C LEU A 183 4.39 4.87 28.66
N THR A 184 4.36 5.00 29.97
CA THR A 184 4.47 6.29 30.65
C THR A 184 5.87 6.43 31.25
N ILE A 185 6.58 7.48 30.86
CA ILE A 185 7.88 7.86 31.44
C ILE A 185 7.70 9.11 32.28
N GLN A 186 8.09 9.00 33.53
CA GLN A 186 8.06 10.10 34.53
C GLN A 186 9.50 10.45 34.91
N PRO A 187 10.10 11.48 34.31
CA PRO A 187 11.44 11.93 34.67
C PRO A 187 11.44 12.51 36.07
N VAL A 188 12.33 12.00 36.90
CA VAL A 188 12.56 12.56 38.28
C VAL A 188 13.72 13.54 38.17
N LEU A 189 13.39 14.82 38.17
CA LEU A 189 14.33 15.92 38.04
C LEU A 189 14.63 16.56 39.40
N SER A 190 15.83 17.13 39.51
CA SER A 190 16.23 17.87 40.71
C SER A 190 15.21 18.95 41.10
N LYS A 191 14.95 19.09 42.40
CA LYS A 191 14.07 20.15 42.94
C LYS A 191 14.56 21.55 42.56
N LEU A 192 15.85 21.68 42.24
CA LEU A 192 16.49 22.94 41.84
C LEU A 192 16.44 23.21 40.33
N ALA A 193 15.87 22.33 39.55
CA ALA A 193 15.72 22.51 38.10
C ALA A 193 14.70 23.63 37.82
N MET A 194 15.08 24.62 37.02
CA MET A 194 14.20 25.71 36.58
C MET A 194 13.23 25.24 35.50
N ASP A 195 13.72 24.44 34.58
CA ASP A 195 12.93 23.74 33.57
C ASP A 195 12.81 22.27 33.99
N LYS A 196 11.57 21.76 34.03
CA LYS A 196 11.27 20.37 34.39
C LYS A 196 10.88 19.54 33.19
N THR A 197 11.44 19.86 32.05
CA THR A 197 11.17 19.12 30.79
C THR A 197 12.29 18.16 30.45
N SER A 198 11.93 17.08 29.83
CA SER A 198 12.82 16.09 29.23
C SER A 198 12.28 15.68 27.87
N ARG A 199 13.10 15.00 27.10
CA ARG A 199 12.72 14.38 25.82
C ARG A 199 12.95 12.89 25.91
N VAL A 200 12.05 12.10 25.37
CA VAL A 200 12.17 10.64 25.35
C VAL A 200 12.36 10.17 23.91
N ILE A 201 13.37 9.33 23.71
CA ILE A 201 13.64 8.66 22.45
C ILE A 201 13.57 7.16 22.72
N VAL A 202 12.80 6.45 21.90
CA VAL A 202 12.58 5.01 22.05
C VAL A 202 13.20 4.28 20.86
N TYR A 203 14.01 3.27 21.17
CA TYR A 203 14.65 2.39 20.21
C TYR A 203 14.13 0.96 20.37
N ARG A 204 14.10 0.15 19.31
CA ARG A 204 13.95 -1.30 19.46
C ARG A 204 15.18 -1.85 20.17
N ALA A 205 14.94 -2.68 21.19
CA ALA A 205 16.02 -3.20 22.03
C ALA A 205 17.11 -3.92 21.22
N GLY A 206 18.35 -3.60 21.54
CA GLY A 206 19.53 -4.16 20.86
C GLY A 206 19.74 -3.64 19.43
N THR A 207 19.01 -2.61 19.00
CA THR A 207 19.16 -2.01 17.67
C THR A 207 19.35 -0.49 17.76
N GLN A 208 19.69 0.15 16.62
CA GLN A 208 19.69 1.62 16.49
C GLN A 208 18.40 2.13 15.81
N SER A 209 17.37 1.26 15.69
CA SER A 209 16.11 1.64 15.05
C SER A 209 15.27 2.45 16.02
N GLN A 210 15.18 3.76 15.78
CA GLN A 210 14.32 4.67 16.51
C GLN A 210 12.86 4.44 16.09
N VAL A 211 11.97 4.20 17.07
CA VAL A 211 10.56 3.92 16.84
C VAL A 211 9.63 5.03 17.32
N ALA A 212 10.08 5.84 18.26
CA ALA A 212 9.33 7.00 18.73
C ALA A 212 10.26 8.08 19.31
N VAL A 213 9.80 9.33 19.22
CA VAL A 213 10.41 10.49 19.88
C VAL A 213 9.28 11.34 20.43
N SER A 214 9.40 11.80 21.67
CA SER A 214 8.47 12.77 22.25
C SER A 214 9.00 14.19 22.15
N ASP A 215 8.11 15.16 22.14
CA ASP A 215 8.47 16.56 22.41
C ASP A 215 8.87 16.74 23.88
N PRO A 216 9.65 17.78 24.22
CA PRO A 216 10.01 18.06 25.61
C PRO A 216 8.77 18.27 26.50
N ALA A 217 8.65 17.46 27.55
CA ALA A 217 7.53 17.49 28.49
C ALA A 217 7.95 17.03 29.91
N PRO A 218 7.16 17.32 30.93
CA PRO A 218 7.41 16.82 32.27
C PRO A 218 7.02 15.35 32.48
N GLU A 219 6.13 14.82 31.64
CA GLU A 219 5.68 13.43 31.59
C GLU A 219 5.47 13.05 30.14
N HIS A 220 5.79 11.82 29.79
CA HIS A 220 5.65 11.30 28.45
C HIS A 220 4.74 10.08 28.42
N ARG A 221 3.71 10.10 27.57
CA ARG A 221 2.87 8.94 27.27
C ARG A 221 3.08 8.56 25.82
N ILE A 222 3.58 7.36 25.61
CA ILE A 222 3.99 6.87 24.30
C ILE A 222 3.25 5.56 24.04
N THR A 223 2.50 5.53 22.96
CA THR A 223 1.85 4.30 22.49
C THR A 223 2.81 3.55 21.58
N LEU A 224 3.13 2.33 21.97
CA LEU A 224 4.10 1.47 21.27
C LEU A 224 3.47 0.13 20.93
N GLU A 225 4.03 -0.52 19.94
CA GLU A 225 3.76 -1.92 19.69
C GLU A 225 4.29 -2.79 20.85
N PRO A 226 3.70 -3.95 21.14
CA PRO A 226 4.31 -4.91 22.06
C PRO A 226 5.72 -5.29 21.62
N GLY A 227 6.63 -5.50 22.54
CA GLY A 227 8.02 -5.81 22.23
C GLY A 227 9.01 -5.33 23.28
N ASN A 228 10.30 -5.42 22.95
CA ASN A 228 11.39 -4.97 23.81
C ASN A 228 11.96 -3.65 23.31
N TYR A 229 12.19 -2.73 24.24
CA TYR A 229 12.62 -1.38 23.93
C TYR A 229 13.76 -0.93 24.81
N ASP A 230 14.63 -0.10 24.24
CA ASP A 230 15.62 0.69 24.93
C ASP A 230 15.17 2.15 24.88
N ILE A 231 15.13 2.81 26.04
CA ILE A 231 14.59 4.16 26.20
C ILE A 231 15.70 5.08 26.61
N PHE A 232 15.85 6.17 25.90
CA PHE A 232 16.79 7.23 26.18
C PHE A 232 16.02 8.48 26.58
N VAL A 233 16.32 9.01 27.78
CA VAL A 233 15.66 10.20 28.32
C VAL A 233 16.70 11.33 28.43
N GLU A 234 16.51 12.37 27.61
CA GLU A 234 17.35 13.58 27.60
C GLU A 234 16.81 14.58 28.60
N ASN A 235 17.72 15.13 29.42
CA ASN A 235 17.40 16.14 30.41
C ASN A 235 17.56 17.54 29.82
N HIS A 236 16.50 18.29 29.73
CA HIS A 236 16.52 19.67 29.25
C HIS A 236 16.56 20.70 30.39
N SER A 237 16.59 20.27 31.66
CA SER A 237 16.57 21.16 32.80
C SER A 237 17.87 21.96 33.05
N GLY A 238 18.96 21.57 32.36
CA GLY A 238 20.28 22.16 32.53
C GLY A 238 20.97 21.79 33.88
N LYS A 239 20.35 20.95 34.73
CA LYS A 239 20.89 20.45 35.99
C LYS A 239 20.70 18.95 36.11
N GLY A 240 21.57 18.28 36.88
CA GLY A 240 21.58 16.84 37.00
C GLY A 240 22.27 16.15 35.84
N ARG A 241 21.98 14.88 35.63
CA ARG A 241 22.54 14.07 34.51
C ARG A 241 21.97 14.55 33.19
N PRO A 242 22.78 14.68 32.13
CA PRO A 242 22.29 15.14 30.83
C PRO A 242 21.36 14.14 30.19
N TYR A 243 21.47 12.86 30.54
CA TYR A 243 20.61 11.78 30.05
C TYR A 243 20.58 10.59 30.98
N SER A 244 19.58 9.75 30.82
CA SER A 244 19.47 8.42 31.44
C SER A 244 18.94 7.40 30.42
N THR A 245 19.25 6.12 30.60
CA THR A 245 18.79 5.04 29.78
C THR A 245 18.08 3.96 30.56
N LEU A 246 16.99 3.43 30.01
CA LEU A 246 16.33 2.21 30.45
C LEU A 246 16.45 1.19 29.34
N ASN A 247 17.11 0.06 29.59
CA ASN A 247 17.31 -0.98 28.59
C ASN A 247 16.38 -2.15 28.83
N GLY A 248 15.94 -2.80 27.73
CA GLY A 248 15.20 -4.06 27.76
C GLY A 248 13.80 -3.93 28.38
N ILE A 249 13.14 -2.79 28.24
CA ILE A 249 11.75 -2.64 28.69
C ILE A 249 10.86 -3.50 27.83
N HIS A 250 10.26 -4.51 28.44
CA HIS A 250 9.30 -5.40 27.77
C HIS A 250 7.89 -4.83 27.91
N LEU A 251 7.18 -4.73 26.79
CA LEU A 251 5.79 -4.31 26.69
C LEU A 251 4.95 -5.45 26.13
N ASP A 252 4.07 -6.01 26.96
CA ASP A 252 3.07 -6.98 26.53
C ASP A 252 1.93 -6.32 25.74
N PRO A 253 1.18 -7.07 24.92
CA PRO A 253 -0.02 -6.54 24.25
C PRO A 253 -1.02 -5.93 25.24
N GLY A 254 -1.38 -4.66 25.03
CA GLY A 254 -2.32 -3.92 25.88
C GLY A 254 -1.78 -3.53 27.26
N ALA A 255 -0.50 -3.76 27.53
CA ALA A 255 0.11 -3.38 28.81
C ALA A 255 0.14 -1.86 28.98
N LYS A 256 -0.06 -1.41 30.23
CA LYS A 256 0.22 -0.04 30.66
C LYS A 256 1.39 -0.09 31.63
N VAL A 257 2.54 0.38 31.17
CA VAL A 257 3.80 0.35 31.92
C VAL A 257 4.20 1.77 32.25
N SER A 258 4.42 2.04 33.55
CA SER A 258 4.98 3.31 34.01
C SER A 258 6.39 3.12 34.58
N ARG A 259 7.29 4.04 34.26
CA ARG A 259 8.67 4.05 34.75
C ARG A 259 9.07 5.44 35.20
N GLU A 260 9.60 5.53 36.41
CA GLU A 260 10.31 6.69 36.87
C GLU A 260 11.78 6.64 36.43
N VAL A 261 12.30 7.76 35.96
CA VAL A 261 13.66 7.84 35.42
C VAL A 261 14.40 8.95 36.14
N PRO A 262 15.33 8.60 37.07
CA PRO A 262 16.11 9.61 37.77
C PRO A 262 17.10 10.31 36.82
N LEU A 263 17.10 11.64 36.85
CA LEU A 263 17.98 12.52 36.09
C LEU A 263 18.79 13.45 37.04
N ASP A 264 18.83 13.11 38.30
CA ASP A 264 19.58 13.83 39.34
C ASP A 264 21.07 13.56 39.32
#